data_5971c43a2b44abe93834a01c15802fc4
#
_entry.id   5971c43a2b44abe93834a01c15802fc4
#
_cell.length_a   1.000
_cell.length_b   1.000
_cell.length_c   1.000
_cell.angle_alpha   90.00
_cell.angle_beta   90.00
_cell.angle_gamma   90.00
#
_symmetry.space_group_name_H-M   'P 1'
#
loop_
_entity.id
_entity.type
_entity.pdbx_description
1 polymer ?
#
loop_
_entity_poly.entity_id
_entity_poly.type
_entity_poly.pdbx_seq_one_letter_code
_entity_poly.pdbx_strand_id
1 'polypeptide(L)'
;MPDHLDPAPDALRPRWTRALEGSRSPGGPDPTPYADNLLTRWQEPQRRYHTLTHLTAVLDHIDVLEKHADTPDLVRLAAWFHDAVYLPNRSENEERSAHLAERALPEAGLTAPDTAEVARLVRLTVTHAPADDDRNGQVLCDADLAILAAPAPAYADYTKAVREEYAFVPAEAFREGRAAILRQLLDLPRLFRTPYGEREWEQRARENLRTELTQLGSAPG
;
A
#
# COMPACT_ATOMS: atom_id res chain seq x y z
N MET A 1 -1.40 7.58 -25.45
CA MET A 1 -1.34 6.88 -24.15
C MET A 1 0.13 6.79 -23.78
N PRO A 2 0.65 7.45 -22.74
CA PRO A 2 1.90 7.00 -22.19
C PRO A 2 1.64 5.65 -21.54
N ASP A 3 2.24 4.59 -22.09
CA ASP A 3 2.39 3.32 -21.42
C ASP A 3 3.08 3.60 -20.08
N HIS A 4 2.34 3.62 -19.00
CA HIS A 4 2.92 3.47 -17.67
C HIS A 4 3.40 2.02 -17.58
N LEU A 5 4.59 1.77 -18.13
CA LEU A 5 5.28 0.51 -17.94
C LEU A 5 5.57 0.40 -16.44
N ASP A 6 5.11 -0.69 -15.83
CA ASP A 6 5.51 -1.04 -14.48
C ASP A 6 7.04 -0.94 -14.37
N PRO A 7 7.57 -0.45 -13.24
CA PRO A 7 9.00 -0.41 -13.02
C PRO A 7 9.60 -1.81 -13.21
N ALA A 8 10.80 -1.85 -13.79
CA ALA A 8 11.47 -3.13 -14.00
C ALA A 8 11.69 -3.83 -12.65
N PRO A 9 11.35 -5.12 -12.51
CA PRO A 9 11.55 -5.88 -11.26
C PRO A 9 12.98 -5.77 -10.72
N ASP A 10 13.97 -5.67 -11.62
CA ASP A 10 15.39 -5.53 -11.27
C ASP A 10 15.70 -4.27 -10.46
N ALA A 11 14.93 -3.20 -10.61
CA ALA A 11 15.09 -1.98 -9.82
C ALA A 11 14.60 -2.12 -8.37
N LEU A 12 13.69 -3.05 -8.11
CA LEU A 12 13.10 -3.27 -6.78
C LEU A 12 13.88 -4.26 -5.92
N ARG A 13 14.60 -5.25 -6.51
CA ARG A 13 15.39 -6.22 -5.75
C ARG A 13 16.39 -5.58 -4.78
N PRO A 14 17.16 -4.55 -5.15
CA PRO A 14 18.06 -3.88 -4.20
C PRO A 14 17.32 -3.23 -3.01
N ARG A 15 16.08 -2.74 -3.22
CA ARG A 15 15.27 -2.15 -2.14
C ARG A 15 14.83 -3.22 -1.13
N TRP A 16 14.39 -4.39 -1.61
CA TRP A 16 14.10 -5.55 -0.77
C TRP A 16 15.33 -5.97 0.03
N THR A 17 16.46 -6.22 -0.67
CA THR A 17 17.71 -6.65 -0.04
C THR A 17 18.13 -5.70 1.06
N ARG A 18 18.10 -4.39 0.80
CA ARG A 18 18.47 -3.37 1.79
C ARG A 18 17.57 -3.43 3.03
N ALA A 19 16.26 -3.49 2.86
CA ALA A 19 15.31 -3.54 3.99
C ALA A 19 15.48 -4.82 4.80
N LEU A 20 15.65 -5.98 4.14
CA LEU A 20 15.85 -7.26 4.80
C LEU A 20 17.17 -7.30 5.56
N GLU A 21 18.28 -6.85 4.95
CA GLU A 21 19.60 -6.83 5.59
C GLU A 21 19.67 -5.81 6.73
N GLY A 22 18.95 -4.69 6.63
CA GLY A 22 18.81 -3.72 7.72
C GLY A 22 18.02 -4.21 8.93
N SER A 23 17.22 -5.27 8.72
CA SER A 23 16.32 -5.83 9.75
C SER A 23 16.79 -7.16 10.36
N ARG A 24 17.89 -7.74 9.90
CA ARG A 24 18.38 -9.04 10.37
C ARG A 24 19.87 -9.03 10.70
N SER A 25 20.34 -10.06 11.41
CA SER A 25 21.77 -10.24 11.67
C SER A 25 22.53 -10.55 10.36
N PRO A 26 23.80 -10.09 10.23
CA PRO A 26 24.64 -10.42 9.09
C PRO A 26 24.79 -11.93 8.87
N GLY A 27 24.89 -12.33 7.59
CA GLY A 27 25.10 -13.74 7.21
C GLY A 27 23.81 -14.56 7.11
N GLY A 28 22.66 -13.91 7.07
CA GLY A 28 21.38 -14.58 6.79
C GLY A 28 21.31 -15.16 5.36
N PRO A 29 20.23 -15.91 5.05
CA PRO A 29 20.00 -16.52 3.74
C PRO A 29 20.02 -15.51 2.59
N ASP A 30 20.26 -15.98 1.35
CA ASP A 30 20.15 -15.15 0.15
C ASP A 30 18.78 -14.46 0.06
N PRO A 31 18.72 -13.12 -0.04
CA PRO A 31 17.46 -12.38 -0.14
C PRO A 31 16.73 -12.57 -1.46
N THR A 32 17.43 -12.98 -2.52
CA THR A 32 16.94 -13.01 -3.90
C THR A 32 15.69 -13.87 -4.09
N PRO A 33 15.61 -15.12 -3.58
CA PRO A 33 14.42 -15.96 -3.78
C PRO A 33 13.14 -15.37 -3.18
N TYR A 34 13.25 -14.65 -2.07
CA TYR A 34 12.11 -13.99 -1.42
C TYR A 34 11.64 -12.78 -2.24
N ALA A 35 12.58 -11.97 -2.74
CA ALA A 35 12.28 -10.87 -3.64
C ALA A 35 11.54 -11.36 -4.89
N ASP A 36 12.07 -12.40 -5.56
CA ASP A 36 11.50 -12.94 -6.79
C ASP A 36 10.09 -13.51 -6.59
N ASN A 37 9.83 -14.17 -5.45
CA ASN A 37 8.50 -14.63 -5.10
C ASN A 37 7.52 -13.46 -4.96
N LEU A 38 7.90 -12.41 -4.23
CA LEU A 38 7.05 -11.24 -4.04
C LEU A 38 6.83 -10.49 -5.35
N LEU A 39 7.88 -10.25 -6.15
CA LEU A 39 7.78 -9.61 -7.45
C LEU A 39 6.84 -10.37 -8.40
N THR A 40 6.90 -11.71 -8.40
CA THR A 40 5.97 -12.53 -9.18
C THR A 40 4.51 -12.31 -8.76
N ARG A 41 4.26 -12.18 -7.46
CA ARG A 41 2.90 -11.92 -6.93
C ARG A 41 2.39 -10.54 -7.31
N TRP A 42 3.24 -9.52 -7.21
CA TRP A 42 2.88 -8.15 -7.59
C TRP A 42 2.65 -7.97 -9.10
N GLN A 43 3.06 -8.94 -9.92
CA GLN A 43 2.85 -8.96 -11.38
C GLN A 43 1.69 -9.87 -11.83
N GLU A 44 0.87 -10.37 -10.90
CA GLU A 44 -0.26 -11.23 -11.24
C GLU A 44 -1.26 -10.51 -12.17
N PRO A 45 -1.81 -11.22 -13.19
CA PRO A 45 -2.52 -10.58 -14.31
C PRO A 45 -3.86 -9.93 -13.95
N GLN A 46 -4.42 -10.22 -12.76
CA GLN A 46 -5.67 -9.59 -12.30
C GLN A 46 -5.47 -8.15 -11.79
N ARG A 47 -4.24 -7.74 -11.51
CA ARG A 47 -3.91 -6.44 -10.93
C ARG A 47 -3.98 -5.33 -11.98
N ARG A 48 -4.49 -4.17 -11.59
CA ARG A 48 -4.52 -2.97 -12.44
C ARG A 48 -3.93 -1.77 -11.70
N TYR A 49 -4.31 -1.58 -10.43
CA TYR A 49 -3.76 -0.57 -9.52
C TYR A 49 -2.69 -1.16 -8.59
N HIS A 50 -2.99 -2.31 -7.94
CA HIS A 50 -2.09 -2.94 -6.96
C HIS A 50 -0.96 -3.72 -7.65
N THR A 51 -0.14 -3.00 -8.43
CA THR A 51 0.98 -3.50 -9.25
C THR A 51 2.33 -3.07 -8.67
N LEU A 52 3.43 -3.38 -9.39
CA LEU A 52 4.77 -2.91 -9.04
C LEU A 52 4.87 -1.37 -8.99
N THR A 53 4.04 -0.66 -9.76
CA THR A 53 3.97 0.80 -9.71
C THR A 53 3.47 1.27 -8.34
N HIS A 54 2.42 0.66 -7.81
CA HIS A 54 1.93 0.96 -6.46
C HIS A 54 2.96 0.63 -5.39
N LEU A 55 3.54 -0.58 -5.41
CA LEU A 55 4.61 -0.96 -4.48
C LEU A 55 5.76 0.04 -4.48
N THR A 56 6.21 0.46 -5.68
CA THR A 56 7.28 1.44 -5.82
C THR A 56 6.91 2.77 -5.16
N ALA A 57 5.70 3.27 -5.44
CA ALA A 57 5.21 4.51 -4.87
C ALA A 57 5.13 4.46 -3.33
N VAL A 58 4.61 3.35 -2.77
CA VAL A 58 4.56 3.17 -1.30
C VAL A 58 5.97 3.18 -0.70
N LEU A 59 6.92 2.46 -1.31
CA LEU A 59 8.31 2.47 -0.84
C LEU A 59 8.94 3.86 -0.94
N ASP A 60 8.69 4.62 -2.01
CA ASP A 60 9.18 5.99 -2.17
C ASP A 60 8.60 6.92 -1.10
N HIS A 61 7.32 6.79 -0.79
CA HIS A 61 6.68 7.55 0.29
C HIS A 61 7.24 7.17 1.67
N ILE A 62 7.51 5.88 1.93
CA ILE A 62 8.19 5.46 3.17
C ILE A 62 9.58 6.11 3.27
N ASP A 63 10.34 6.19 2.17
CA ASP A 63 11.64 6.85 2.17
C ASP A 63 11.54 8.35 2.53
N VAL A 64 10.47 9.03 2.09
CA VAL A 64 10.16 10.42 2.50
C VAL A 64 9.80 10.52 3.98
N LEU A 65 9.08 9.52 4.50
CA LEU A 65 8.55 9.49 5.86
C LEU A 65 9.47 8.78 6.87
N GLU A 66 10.62 8.22 6.47
CA GLU A 66 11.42 7.27 7.26
C GLU A 66 11.79 7.78 8.67
N LYS A 67 12.06 9.08 8.82
CA LYS A 67 12.36 9.70 10.13
C LYS A 67 11.19 9.73 11.12
N HIS A 68 9.98 9.44 10.63
CA HIS A 68 8.78 9.34 11.47
C HIS A 68 8.52 7.91 11.97
N ALA A 69 9.17 6.90 11.40
CA ALA A 69 9.10 5.52 11.86
C ALA A 69 10.13 5.22 12.96
N ASP A 70 9.83 4.26 13.82
CA ASP A 70 10.78 3.73 14.80
C ASP A 70 11.72 2.70 14.15
N THR A 71 11.19 1.89 13.24
CA THR A 71 11.94 0.85 12.51
C THR A 71 11.60 0.89 11.03
N PRO A 72 12.14 1.86 10.25
CA PRO A 72 11.73 2.10 8.86
C PRO A 72 11.94 0.90 7.93
N ASP A 73 12.92 0.05 8.19
CA ASP A 73 13.14 -1.14 7.36
C ASP A 73 12.06 -2.21 7.58
N LEU A 74 11.52 -2.36 8.80
CA LEU A 74 10.34 -3.22 9.04
C LEU A 74 9.09 -2.66 8.35
N VAL A 75 8.94 -1.33 8.29
CA VAL A 75 7.84 -0.69 7.52
C VAL A 75 7.99 -0.96 6.04
N ARG A 76 9.21 -0.89 5.49
CA ARG A 76 9.48 -1.26 4.08
C ARG A 76 9.15 -2.73 3.81
N LEU A 77 9.55 -3.64 4.71
CA LEU A 77 9.18 -5.05 4.58
C LEU A 77 7.65 -5.23 4.62
N ALA A 78 6.95 -4.53 5.51
CA ALA A 78 5.48 -4.57 5.54
C ALA A 78 4.87 -4.08 4.22
N ALA A 79 5.41 -3.03 3.58
CA ALA A 79 4.98 -2.58 2.27
C ALA A 79 5.15 -3.65 1.18
N TRP A 80 6.20 -4.47 1.24
CA TRP A 80 6.36 -5.58 0.30
C TRP A 80 5.29 -6.65 0.45
N PHE A 81 4.76 -6.85 1.66
CA PHE A 81 3.80 -7.90 1.95
C PHE A 81 2.35 -7.44 1.92
N HIS A 82 2.01 -6.15 2.14
CA HIS A 82 0.64 -5.73 2.45
C HIS A 82 -0.39 -6.20 1.41
N ASP A 83 -0.06 -6.15 0.14
CA ASP A 83 -0.88 -6.64 -0.98
C ASP A 83 -0.25 -7.80 -1.76
N ALA A 84 0.71 -8.54 -1.16
CA ALA A 84 1.37 -9.66 -1.82
C ALA A 84 0.40 -10.79 -2.17
N VAL A 85 -0.67 -10.95 -1.42
CA VAL A 85 -1.82 -11.81 -1.77
C VAL A 85 -3.00 -10.91 -2.04
N TYR A 86 -3.41 -10.81 -3.32
CA TYR A 86 -4.47 -9.88 -3.71
C TYR A 86 -5.43 -10.49 -4.72
N LEU A 87 -6.68 -10.62 -4.31
CA LEU A 87 -7.81 -10.99 -5.16
C LEU A 87 -8.96 -10.01 -4.87
N PRO A 88 -9.37 -9.16 -5.84
CA PRO A 88 -10.35 -8.08 -5.59
C PRO A 88 -11.71 -8.56 -5.08
N ASN A 89 -12.05 -9.83 -5.28
CA ASN A 89 -13.30 -10.45 -4.82
C ASN A 89 -13.18 -11.17 -3.46
N ARG A 90 -12.10 -10.94 -2.72
CA ARG A 90 -11.85 -11.56 -1.41
C ARG A 90 -11.61 -10.50 -0.33
N SER A 91 -12.10 -10.78 0.87
CA SER A 91 -11.94 -9.92 2.05
C SER A 91 -10.80 -10.33 2.99
N GLU A 92 -10.03 -11.36 2.63
CA GLU A 92 -9.00 -11.94 3.48
C GLU A 92 -7.57 -11.71 2.94
N ASN A 93 -7.42 -10.73 2.04
CA ASN A 93 -6.17 -10.48 1.35
C ASN A 93 -5.04 -10.11 2.31
N GLU A 94 -5.30 -9.17 3.21
CA GLU A 94 -4.33 -8.66 4.18
C GLU A 94 -3.96 -9.75 5.20
N GLU A 95 -4.92 -10.53 5.68
CA GLU A 95 -4.64 -11.66 6.58
C GLU A 95 -3.77 -12.73 5.91
N ARG A 96 -4.06 -13.06 4.66
CA ARG A 96 -3.26 -14.00 3.88
C ARG A 96 -1.87 -13.46 3.55
N SER A 97 -1.75 -12.17 3.31
CA SER A 97 -0.50 -11.44 3.13
C SER A 97 0.32 -11.45 4.43
N ALA A 98 -0.32 -11.22 5.57
CA ALA A 98 0.32 -11.31 6.89
C ALA A 98 0.83 -12.73 7.17
N HIS A 99 0.02 -13.76 6.90
CA HIS A 99 0.46 -15.15 7.01
C HIS A 99 1.63 -15.50 6.07
N LEU A 100 1.67 -14.89 4.89
CA LEU A 100 2.83 -15.05 3.99
C LEU A 100 4.10 -14.46 4.63
N ALA A 101 4.01 -13.28 5.24
CA ALA A 101 5.12 -12.65 5.95
C ALA A 101 5.57 -13.51 7.15
N GLU A 102 4.63 -13.99 7.96
CA GLU A 102 4.91 -14.85 9.13
C GLU A 102 5.66 -16.16 8.79
N ARG A 103 5.49 -16.66 7.56
CA ARG A 103 6.24 -17.84 7.09
C ARG A 103 7.57 -17.48 6.45
N ALA A 104 7.57 -16.46 5.57
CA ALA A 104 8.74 -16.15 4.76
C ALA A 104 9.85 -15.42 5.54
N LEU A 105 9.49 -14.53 6.47
CA LEU A 105 10.48 -13.70 7.15
C LEU A 105 11.37 -14.46 8.14
N PRO A 106 10.87 -15.42 8.96
CA PRO A 106 11.75 -16.27 9.75
C PRO A 106 12.71 -17.11 8.91
N GLU A 107 12.25 -17.65 7.76
CA GLU A 107 13.11 -18.36 6.81
C GLU A 107 14.17 -17.43 6.20
N ALA A 108 13.84 -16.14 6.02
CA ALA A 108 14.77 -15.11 5.55
C ALA A 108 15.70 -14.59 6.66
N GLY A 109 15.56 -15.05 7.89
CA GLY A 109 16.45 -14.74 9.01
C GLY A 109 16.00 -13.59 9.91
N LEU A 110 14.75 -13.13 9.84
CA LEU A 110 14.19 -12.18 10.79
C LEU A 110 13.91 -12.84 12.13
N THR A 111 13.98 -12.03 13.18
CA THR A 111 13.57 -12.46 14.54
C THR A 111 12.05 -12.61 14.64
N ALA A 112 11.58 -13.40 15.60
CA ALA A 112 10.15 -13.56 15.84
C ALA A 112 9.44 -12.23 16.19
N PRO A 113 9.99 -11.34 17.03
CA PRO A 113 9.41 -10.02 17.28
C PRO A 113 9.30 -9.14 16.02
N ASP A 114 10.35 -9.07 15.19
CA ASP A 114 10.35 -8.27 13.96
C ASP A 114 9.36 -8.83 12.94
N THR A 115 9.28 -10.16 12.81
CA THR A 115 8.28 -10.82 11.97
C THR A 115 6.86 -10.49 12.42
N ALA A 116 6.60 -10.54 13.74
CA ALA A 116 5.30 -10.20 14.30
C ALA A 116 4.93 -8.74 14.04
N GLU A 117 5.89 -7.81 14.12
CA GLU A 117 5.67 -6.40 13.80
C GLU A 117 5.32 -6.21 12.32
N VAL A 118 6.06 -6.82 11.39
CA VAL A 118 5.73 -6.75 9.96
C VAL A 118 4.32 -7.30 9.69
N ALA A 119 3.97 -8.46 10.25
CA ALA A 119 2.64 -9.05 10.08
C ALA A 119 1.52 -8.19 10.69
N ARG A 120 1.77 -7.55 11.84
CA ARG A 120 0.86 -6.59 12.45
C ARG A 120 0.62 -5.38 11.54
N LEU A 121 1.68 -4.83 10.99
CA LEU A 121 1.61 -3.71 10.05
C LEU A 121 0.83 -4.06 8.79
N VAL A 122 1.03 -5.25 8.23
CA VAL A 122 0.23 -5.75 7.10
C VAL A 122 -1.25 -5.82 7.46
N ARG A 123 -1.61 -6.38 8.62
CA ARG A 123 -3.01 -6.42 9.07
C ARG A 123 -3.62 -5.04 9.30
N LEU A 124 -2.80 -4.06 9.68
CA LEU A 124 -3.24 -2.68 9.92
C LEU A 124 -3.78 -2.01 8.65
N THR A 125 -3.34 -2.42 7.46
CA THR A 125 -3.83 -1.86 6.19
C THR A 125 -5.29 -2.20 5.88
N VAL A 126 -5.91 -3.14 6.61
CA VAL A 126 -7.37 -3.37 6.54
C VAL A 126 -8.16 -2.13 6.95
N THR A 127 -7.71 -1.43 7.98
CA THR A 127 -8.44 -0.30 8.57
C THR A 127 -7.78 1.05 8.34
N HIS A 128 -6.49 1.08 8.08
CA HIS A 128 -5.65 2.29 8.05
C HIS A 128 -5.85 3.17 9.29
N ALA A 129 -6.06 2.56 10.45
CA ALA A 129 -6.34 3.26 11.71
C ALA A 129 -5.24 2.99 12.76
N PRO A 130 -4.00 3.49 12.54
CA PRO A 130 -2.92 3.34 13.50
C PRO A 130 -3.23 4.11 14.79
N ALA A 131 -2.77 3.60 15.94
CA ALA A 131 -2.82 4.33 17.20
C ALA A 131 -1.97 5.61 17.14
N ASP A 132 -2.23 6.56 18.04
CA ASP A 132 -1.51 7.85 18.04
C ASP A 132 -0.03 7.71 18.40
N ASP A 133 0.37 6.63 19.05
CA ASP A 133 1.75 6.28 19.41
C ASP A 133 2.37 5.21 18.48
N ASP A 134 1.61 4.68 17.50
CA ASP A 134 2.08 3.69 16.53
C ASP A 134 2.79 4.35 15.34
N ARG A 135 4.03 4.75 15.53
CA ARG A 135 4.81 5.47 14.52
C ARG A 135 5.06 4.67 13.24
N ASN A 136 5.32 3.37 13.36
CA ASN A 136 5.48 2.49 12.20
C ASN A 136 4.18 2.37 11.41
N GLY A 137 3.06 2.15 12.10
CA GLY A 137 1.73 2.07 11.49
C GLY A 137 1.33 3.38 10.81
N GLN A 138 1.62 4.52 11.43
CA GLN A 138 1.36 5.84 10.83
C GLN A 138 2.11 6.01 9.51
N VAL A 139 3.39 5.64 9.47
CA VAL A 139 4.20 5.74 8.25
C VAL A 139 3.70 4.81 7.16
N LEU A 140 3.37 3.56 7.47
CA LEU A 140 2.84 2.62 6.46
C LEU A 140 1.50 3.09 5.91
N CYS A 141 0.55 3.45 6.78
CA CYS A 141 -0.79 3.89 6.36
C CYS A 141 -0.71 5.18 5.53
N ASP A 142 0.09 6.15 5.95
CA ASP A 142 0.27 7.40 5.22
C ASP A 142 0.91 7.16 3.84
N ALA A 143 1.92 6.29 3.77
CA ALA A 143 2.59 5.95 2.52
C ALA A 143 1.67 5.24 1.52
N ASP A 144 0.84 4.34 1.99
CA ASP A 144 -0.13 3.60 1.18
C ASP A 144 -1.27 4.52 0.68
N LEU A 145 -1.80 5.36 1.56
CA LEU A 145 -2.85 6.32 1.22
C LEU A 145 -2.35 7.57 0.48
N ALA A 146 -1.04 7.76 0.28
CA ALA A 146 -0.47 8.95 -0.35
C ALA A 146 -0.98 9.19 -1.78
N ILE A 147 -1.43 8.16 -2.48
CA ILE A 147 -2.08 8.27 -3.79
C ILE A 147 -3.30 9.21 -3.74
N LEU A 148 -3.99 9.30 -2.61
CA LEU A 148 -5.13 10.21 -2.44
C LEU A 148 -4.72 11.67 -2.62
N ALA A 149 -3.45 12.00 -2.34
CA ALA A 149 -2.88 13.34 -2.50
C ALA A 149 -2.11 13.52 -3.82
N ALA A 150 -2.22 12.60 -4.76
CA ALA A 150 -1.57 12.71 -6.06
C ALA A 150 -2.08 13.92 -6.86
N PRO A 151 -1.28 14.48 -7.79
CA PRO A 151 -1.78 15.44 -8.77
C PRO A 151 -3.01 14.90 -9.52
N ALA A 152 -3.94 15.80 -9.91
CA ALA A 152 -5.23 15.41 -10.49
C ALA A 152 -5.14 14.38 -11.66
N PRO A 153 -4.18 14.48 -12.60
CA PRO A 153 -4.04 13.46 -13.65
C PRO A 153 -3.71 12.08 -13.09
N ALA A 154 -2.75 11.99 -12.17
CA ALA A 154 -2.34 10.72 -11.55
C ALA A 154 -3.45 10.13 -10.66
N TYR A 155 -4.21 10.99 -9.97
CA TYR A 155 -5.39 10.57 -9.22
C TYR A 155 -6.48 10.01 -10.14
N ALA A 156 -6.70 10.62 -11.32
CA ALA A 156 -7.65 10.11 -12.32
C ALA A 156 -7.21 8.73 -12.88
N ASP A 157 -5.92 8.54 -13.14
CA ASP A 157 -5.38 7.24 -13.56
C ASP A 157 -5.58 6.17 -12.47
N TYR A 158 -5.34 6.52 -11.20
CA TYR A 158 -5.65 5.66 -10.06
C TYR A 158 -7.12 5.24 -10.00
N THR A 159 -8.06 6.18 -10.07
CA THR A 159 -9.50 5.87 -10.00
C THR A 159 -9.94 4.97 -11.16
N LYS A 160 -9.38 5.18 -12.35
CA LYS A 160 -9.61 4.35 -13.52
C LYS A 160 -9.06 2.93 -13.31
N ALA A 161 -7.83 2.80 -12.82
CA ALA A 161 -7.20 1.50 -12.58
C ALA A 161 -7.97 0.69 -11.51
N VAL A 162 -8.43 1.35 -10.43
CA VAL A 162 -9.29 0.73 -9.42
C VAL A 162 -10.62 0.28 -10.05
N ARG A 163 -11.25 1.09 -10.89
CA ARG A 163 -12.48 0.67 -11.59
C ARG A 163 -12.25 -0.54 -12.48
N GLU A 164 -11.14 -0.61 -13.18
CA GLU A 164 -10.76 -1.75 -14.02
C GLU A 164 -10.50 -3.02 -13.17
N GLU A 165 -9.87 -2.89 -12.02
CA GLU A 165 -9.63 -4.00 -11.08
C GLU A 165 -10.93 -4.60 -10.54
N TYR A 166 -11.95 -3.75 -10.34
CA TYR A 166 -13.30 -4.13 -9.91
C TYR A 166 -14.29 -4.26 -11.08
N ALA A 167 -13.81 -4.55 -12.31
CA ALA A 167 -14.66 -4.64 -13.50
C ALA A 167 -15.79 -5.68 -13.38
N PHE A 168 -15.62 -6.71 -12.54
CA PHE A 168 -16.62 -7.73 -12.26
C PHE A 168 -17.81 -7.21 -11.41
N VAL A 169 -17.66 -6.06 -10.75
CA VAL A 169 -18.75 -5.43 -9.99
C VAL A 169 -19.59 -4.58 -10.93
N PRO A 170 -20.94 -4.70 -10.93
CA PRO A 170 -21.81 -3.86 -11.72
C PRO A 170 -21.55 -2.37 -11.46
N ALA A 171 -21.66 -1.54 -12.50
CA ALA A 171 -21.25 -0.14 -12.43
C ALA A 171 -21.94 0.65 -11.31
N GLU A 172 -23.23 0.42 -11.09
CA GLU A 172 -24.01 1.09 -10.04
C GLU A 172 -23.55 0.67 -8.64
N ALA A 173 -23.41 -0.63 -8.39
CA ALA A 173 -22.94 -1.15 -7.11
C ALA A 173 -21.49 -0.68 -6.81
N PHE A 174 -20.62 -0.59 -7.83
CA PHE A 174 -19.30 -0.02 -7.66
C PHE A 174 -19.37 1.46 -7.27
N ARG A 175 -20.20 2.27 -7.97
CA ARG A 175 -20.36 3.70 -7.65
C ARG A 175 -20.84 3.91 -6.20
N GLU A 176 -21.84 3.15 -5.78
CA GLU A 176 -22.35 3.23 -4.41
C GLU A 176 -21.31 2.85 -3.36
N GLY A 177 -20.65 1.70 -3.56
CA GLY A 177 -19.59 1.23 -2.66
C GLY A 177 -18.41 2.21 -2.60
N ARG A 178 -17.95 2.70 -3.77
CA ARG A 178 -16.86 3.68 -3.82
C ARG A 178 -17.25 5.00 -3.14
N ALA A 179 -18.45 5.51 -3.39
CA ALA A 179 -18.94 6.73 -2.75
C ALA A 179 -19.07 6.56 -1.21
N ALA A 180 -19.44 5.38 -0.73
CA ALA A 180 -19.46 5.10 0.71
C ALA A 180 -18.06 5.17 1.33
N ILE A 181 -17.06 4.56 0.68
CA ILE A 181 -15.64 4.62 1.12
C ILE A 181 -15.14 6.07 1.14
N LEU A 182 -15.41 6.85 0.07
CA LEU A 182 -14.97 8.25 0.00
C LEU A 182 -15.59 9.10 1.11
N ARG A 183 -16.88 8.89 1.44
CA ARG A 183 -17.54 9.59 2.57
C ARG A 183 -16.89 9.21 3.89
N GLN A 184 -16.65 7.91 4.13
CA GLN A 184 -15.96 7.46 5.35
C GLN A 184 -14.60 8.12 5.53
N LEU A 185 -13.81 8.20 4.45
CA LEU A 185 -12.51 8.88 4.47
C LEU A 185 -12.66 10.38 4.76
N LEU A 186 -13.63 11.05 4.14
CA LEU A 186 -13.88 12.49 4.35
C LEU A 186 -14.39 12.80 5.77
N ASP A 187 -15.06 11.86 6.42
CA ASP A 187 -15.57 11.98 7.80
C ASP A 187 -14.45 11.80 8.85
N LEU A 188 -13.30 11.26 8.46
CA LEU A 188 -12.16 11.17 9.38
C LEU A 188 -11.66 12.56 9.77
N PRO A 189 -11.29 12.79 11.05
CA PRO A 189 -10.74 14.06 11.50
C PRO A 189 -9.46 14.43 10.71
N ARG A 190 -8.67 13.44 10.34
CA ARG A 190 -7.48 13.54 9.48
C ARG A 190 -7.27 12.24 8.74
N LEU A 191 -6.82 12.33 7.48
CA LEU A 191 -6.51 11.18 6.63
C LEU A 191 -5.10 10.66 6.91
N PHE A 192 -4.15 11.58 7.12
CA PHE A 192 -2.75 11.28 7.38
C PHE A 192 -2.40 11.49 8.85
N ARG A 193 -1.50 10.67 9.37
CA ARG A 193 -1.14 10.63 10.79
C ARG A 193 0.26 11.17 11.08
N THR A 194 1.16 11.12 10.09
CA THR A 194 2.50 11.73 10.25
C THR A 194 2.40 13.25 10.11
N PRO A 195 3.25 14.01 10.82
CA PRO A 195 3.31 15.48 10.66
C PRO A 195 3.59 15.94 9.24
N TYR A 196 4.30 15.12 8.45
CA TYR A 196 4.55 15.40 7.05
C TYR A 196 3.28 15.19 6.20
N GLY A 197 2.61 14.05 6.33
CA GLY A 197 1.38 13.74 5.59
C GLY A 197 0.27 14.75 5.89
N GLU A 198 0.07 15.11 7.16
CA GLU A 198 -0.90 16.12 7.57
C GLU A 198 -0.63 17.47 6.90
N ARG A 199 0.63 17.92 6.84
CA ARG A 199 0.99 19.23 6.28
C ARG A 199 0.97 19.25 4.75
N GLU A 200 1.51 18.19 4.09
CA GLU A 200 1.80 18.20 2.66
C GLU A 200 0.70 17.52 1.82
N TRP A 201 -0.03 16.56 2.39
CA TRP A 201 -0.93 15.68 1.65
C TRP A 201 -2.41 15.88 1.97
N GLU A 202 -2.76 16.23 3.21
CA GLU A 202 -4.13 16.25 3.71
C GLU A 202 -5.08 17.08 2.84
N GLN A 203 -4.71 18.33 2.54
CA GLN A 203 -5.58 19.23 1.80
C GLN A 203 -5.89 18.69 0.41
N ARG A 204 -4.85 18.31 -0.34
CA ARG A 204 -5.02 17.81 -1.72
C ARG A 204 -5.80 16.50 -1.76
N ALA A 205 -5.55 15.59 -0.82
CA ALA A 205 -6.31 14.36 -0.72
C ALA A 205 -7.80 14.65 -0.54
N ARG A 206 -8.17 15.52 0.38
CA ARG A 206 -9.58 15.90 0.58
C ARG A 206 -10.20 16.57 -0.65
N GLU A 207 -9.45 17.37 -1.40
CA GLU A 207 -9.91 17.97 -2.65
C GLU A 207 -10.17 16.89 -3.71
N ASN A 208 -9.26 15.93 -3.87
CA ASN A 208 -9.42 14.81 -4.80
C ASN A 208 -10.64 13.95 -4.44
N LEU A 209 -10.79 13.58 -3.15
CA LEU A 209 -11.92 12.78 -2.68
C LEU A 209 -13.29 13.46 -2.93
N ARG A 210 -13.38 14.77 -2.68
CA ARG A 210 -14.62 15.54 -2.95
C ARG A 210 -14.92 15.62 -4.44
N THR A 211 -13.89 15.81 -5.26
CA THR A 211 -14.03 15.86 -6.73
C THR A 211 -14.53 14.52 -7.27
N GLU A 212 -13.93 13.40 -6.85
CA GLU A 212 -14.37 12.06 -7.25
C GLU A 212 -15.81 11.80 -6.78
N LEU A 213 -16.14 12.13 -5.53
CA LEU A 213 -17.48 11.94 -4.98
C LEU A 213 -18.55 12.71 -5.79
N THR A 214 -18.21 13.92 -6.23
CA THR A 214 -19.10 14.74 -7.10
C THR A 214 -19.29 14.07 -8.46
N GLN A 215 -18.21 13.57 -9.06
CA GLN A 215 -18.27 12.88 -10.37
C GLN A 215 -19.11 11.59 -10.30
N LEU A 216 -18.96 10.80 -9.23
CA LEU A 216 -19.76 9.59 -9.01
C LEU A 216 -21.27 9.91 -8.88
N GLY A 217 -21.63 11.04 -8.28
CA GLY A 217 -23.01 11.47 -8.13
C GLY A 217 -23.62 12.10 -9.40
N SER A 218 -22.78 12.52 -10.36
CA SER A 218 -23.21 13.20 -11.59
C SER A 218 -23.28 12.26 -12.80
N ALA A 219 -22.77 11.05 -12.70
CA ALA A 219 -22.78 10.09 -13.80
C ALA A 219 -24.22 9.58 -14.04
N PRO A 220 -24.75 9.69 -15.28
CA PRO A 220 -26.05 9.09 -15.63
C PRO A 220 -26.01 7.59 -15.42
N GLY A 221 -27.12 7.04 -14.90
CA GLY A 221 -27.32 5.60 -14.69
C GLY A 221 -27.36 4.81 -15.99
#